data_a027b5b33a6d140a2242378aaf730069
#
_entry.id   a027b5b33a6d140a2242378aaf730069
#
_cell.length_a   1.000
_cell.length_b   1.000
_cell.length_c   1.000
_cell.angle_alpha   90.00
_cell.angle_beta   90.00
_cell.angle_gamma   90.00
#
_symmetry.space_group_name_H-M   'P 1'
#
loop_
_entity.id
_entity.type
_entity.pdbx_description
1 polymer ?
#
loop_
_entity_poly.entity_id
_entity_poly.type
_entity_poly.pdbx_seq_one_letter_code
_entity_poly.pdbx_strand_id
1 'polypeptide(L)'
;MPNTILLNLHNSRPQPRIRKPLTIQAVAEPTRKRRGEAAEAAFLARATHLGFTVLLPWGDSNRYDSVVELDRGFLRVQVKSATGYAENRYRVKTTGASGRVYTSKEIDLFVAHIVPENLWYIVPIQSIGRRKGIRFYPTTRRPSRALFEKYRETWCLLDSPLSVRLRKSHPKRCRSKSLDSRCALCPLRG
;
A
#
# COMPACT_ATOMS: atom_id res chain seq x y z
N MET A 1 -83.57 -1.75 30.95
CA MET A 1 -82.53 -2.58 30.28
C MET A 1 -81.76 -1.66 29.34
N PRO A 2 -80.55 -1.10 29.67
CA PRO A 2 -79.78 -0.27 28.73
C PRO A 2 -78.83 -1.12 27.90
N ASN A 3 -78.87 -0.94 26.59
CA ASN A 3 -77.99 -1.57 25.60
C ASN A 3 -76.59 -0.96 25.71
N THR A 4 -75.62 -1.76 26.08
CA THR A 4 -74.18 -1.38 26.03
C THR A 4 -73.64 -1.64 24.64
N ILE A 5 -73.31 -0.53 23.91
CA ILE A 5 -72.61 -0.57 22.64
C ILE A 5 -71.11 -0.63 22.91
N LEU A 6 -70.47 -1.81 22.67
CA LEU A 6 -69.05 -1.98 22.67
C LEU A 6 -68.42 -1.44 21.38
N LEU A 7 -67.82 -0.22 21.42
CA LEU A 7 -67.01 0.33 20.35
C LEU A 7 -65.65 -0.41 20.29
N ASN A 8 -65.51 -1.30 19.31
CA ASN A 8 -64.25 -1.97 19.00
C ASN A 8 -63.34 -1.03 18.21
N LEU A 9 -62.48 -0.26 18.92
CA LEU A 9 -61.45 0.57 18.30
C LEU A 9 -60.29 -0.33 17.88
N HIS A 10 -60.34 -0.84 16.67
CA HIS A 10 -59.17 -1.47 16.01
C HIS A 10 -58.18 -0.37 15.70
N ASN A 11 -57.22 -0.16 16.60
CA ASN A 11 -56.08 0.73 16.39
C ASN A 11 -55.05 -0.01 15.50
N SER A 12 -55.28 -0.03 14.20
CA SER A 12 -54.34 -0.58 13.20
C SER A 12 -53.20 0.41 13.00
N ARG A 13 -52.17 0.34 13.85
CA ARG A 13 -50.92 1.06 13.56
C ARG A 13 -50.32 0.45 12.30
N PRO A 14 -49.97 1.28 11.29
CA PRO A 14 -49.29 0.78 10.09
C PRO A 14 -47.95 0.19 10.49
N GLN A 15 -47.70 -1.09 10.20
CA GLN A 15 -46.44 -1.76 10.41
C GLN A 15 -45.38 -1.06 9.56
N PRO A 16 -44.18 -0.77 10.12
CA PRO A 16 -43.09 -0.20 9.35
C PRO A 16 -42.73 -1.14 8.22
N ARG A 17 -42.76 -0.65 6.97
CA ARG A 17 -42.32 -1.41 5.79
C ARG A 17 -40.83 -1.71 5.97
N ILE A 18 -40.49 -2.95 6.29
CA ILE A 18 -39.13 -3.46 6.28
C ILE A 18 -38.62 -3.30 4.85
N ARG A 19 -37.72 -2.36 4.62
CA ARG A 19 -37.02 -2.22 3.32
C ARG A 19 -36.27 -3.51 3.08
N LYS A 20 -36.49 -4.14 1.92
CA LYS A 20 -35.73 -5.31 1.50
C LYS A 20 -34.22 -4.98 1.67
N PRO A 21 -33.41 -5.89 2.22
CA PRO A 21 -31.99 -5.67 2.31
C PRO A 21 -31.44 -5.37 0.90
N LEU A 22 -30.62 -4.33 0.79
CA LEU A 22 -29.92 -4.01 -0.45
C LEU A 22 -29.10 -5.22 -0.82
N THR A 23 -29.48 -5.89 -1.90
CA THR A 23 -28.66 -6.96 -2.48
C THR A 23 -27.39 -6.30 -2.96
N ILE A 24 -26.28 -6.58 -2.28
CA ILE A 24 -24.94 -6.17 -2.74
C ILE A 24 -24.74 -6.89 -4.07
N GLN A 25 -24.94 -6.16 -5.16
CA GLN A 25 -24.58 -6.69 -6.48
C GLN A 25 -23.10 -7.02 -6.45
N ALA A 26 -22.73 -8.20 -6.96
CA ALA A 26 -21.35 -8.60 -7.09
C ALA A 26 -20.58 -7.49 -7.82
N VAL A 27 -19.67 -6.85 -7.11
CA VAL A 27 -18.84 -5.77 -7.68
C VAL A 27 -17.95 -6.42 -8.73
N ALA A 28 -18.08 -5.97 -9.98
CA ALA A 28 -17.24 -6.44 -11.07
C ALA A 28 -15.75 -6.26 -10.71
N GLU A 29 -14.91 -7.22 -11.13
CA GLU A 29 -13.47 -7.15 -10.92
C GLU A 29 -12.89 -5.79 -11.36
N PRO A 30 -12.11 -5.12 -10.52
CA PRO A 30 -11.62 -3.79 -10.82
C PRO A 30 -10.66 -3.83 -12.02
N THR A 31 -10.78 -2.84 -12.90
CA THR A 31 -9.86 -2.65 -14.03
C THR A 31 -8.41 -2.46 -13.54
N ARG A 32 -7.43 -2.62 -14.44
CA ARG A 32 -6.01 -2.37 -14.11
C ARG A 32 -5.79 -0.96 -13.57
N LYS A 33 -6.47 0.03 -14.14
CA LYS A 33 -6.39 1.43 -13.69
C LYS A 33 -6.90 1.55 -12.26
N ARG A 34 -8.10 1.07 -11.97
CA ARG A 34 -8.67 1.09 -10.62
C ARG A 34 -7.82 0.35 -9.58
N ARG A 35 -7.18 -0.76 -9.96
CA ARG A 35 -6.24 -1.46 -9.07
C ARG A 35 -5.00 -0.63 -8.77
N GLY A 36 -4.49 0.13 -9.75
CA GLY A 36 -3.40 1.09 -9.57
C GLY A 36 -3.80 2.18 -8.58
N GLU A 37 -4.88 2.88 -8.87
CA GLU A 37 -5.44 3.96 -8.02
C GLU A 37 -5.70 3.48 -6.58
N ALA A 38 -6.24 2.26 -6.41
CA ALA A 38 -6.46 1.68 -5.09
C ALA A 38 -5.15 1.42 -4.33
N ALA A 39 -4.09 1.00 -5.01
CA ALA A 39 -2.79 0.79 -4.39
C ALA A 39 -2.13 2.12 -3.99
N GLU A 40 -2.27 3.15 -4.80
CA GLU A 40 -1.79 4.50 -4.50
C GLU A 40 -2.53 5.08 -3.28
N ALA A 41 -3.87 4.97 -3.25
CA ALA A 41 -4.68 5.38 -2.10
C ALA A 41 -4.33 4.59 -0.84
N ALA A 42 -4.09 3.29 -0.95
CA ALA A 42 -3.68 2.45 0.18
C ALA A 42 -2.29 2.84 0.71
N PHE A 43 -1.35 3.20 -0.19
CA PHE A 43 -0.04 3.72 0.22
C PHE A 43 -0.19 5.04 0.97
N LEU A 44 -0.97 5.99 0.44
CA LEU A 44 -1.24 7.28 1.07
C LEU A 44 -1.80 7.07 2.49
N ALA A 45 -2.85 6.26 2.62
CA ALA A 45 -3.46 5.98 3.91
C ALA A 45 -2.46 5.33 4.89
N ARG A 46 -1.66 4.34 4.42
CA ARG A 46 -0.69 3.66 5.27
C ARG A 46 0.45 4.58 5.71
N ALA A 47 1.03 5.35 4.79
CA ALA A 47 2.11 6.28 5.09
C ALA A 47 1.65 7.38 6.07
N THR A 48 0.46 7.96 5.85
CA THR A 48 -0.13 8.97 6.75
C THR A 48 -0.41 8.38 8.13
N HIS A 49 -0.94 7.15 8.21
CA HIS A 49 -1.15 6.47 9.49
C HIS A 49 0.16 6.23 10.27
N LEU A 50 1.26 6.06 9.55
CA LEU A 50 2.60 5.94 10.14
C LEU A 50 3.23 7.29 10.51
N GLY A 51 2.52 8.41 10.30
CA GLY A 51 2.96 9.76 10.67
C GLY A 51 3.73 10.50 9.57
N PHE A 52 3.80 9.98 8.34
CA PHE A 52 4.47 10.67 7.24
C PHE A 52 3.55 11.70 6.59
N THR A 53 4.10 12.86 6.25
CA THR A 53 3.44 13.83 5.38
C THR A 53 3.59 13.39 3.93
N VAL A 54 2.46 13.19 3.24
CA VAL A 54 2.45 12.77 1.84
C VAL A 54 1.81 13.82 0.96
N LEU A 55 2.50 14.20 -0.10
CA LEU A 55 2.05 15.17 -1.10
C LEU A 55 1.72 14.41 -2.40
N LEU A 56 0.71 14.89 -3.12
CA LEU A 56 0.34 14.35 -4.42
C LEU A 56 0.75 15.34 -5.53
N PRO A 57 1.29 14.84 -6.65
CA PRO A 57 1.57 15.68 -7.79
C PRO A 57 0.27 16.18 -8.42
N TRP A 58 0.29 17.38 -8.98
CA TRP A 58 -0.82 17.86 -9.78
C TRP A 58 -0.78 17.21 -11.17
N GLY A 59 -1.90 16.59 -11.55
CA GLY A 59 -2.03 15.90 -12.84
C GLY A 59 -1.31 14.54 -12.90
N ASP A 60 -1.24 13.95 -14.08
CA ASP A 60 -0.78 12.59 -14.35
C ASP A 60 0.53 12.51 -15.16
N SER A 61 1.17 13.64 -15.42
CA SER A 61 2.39 13.72 -16.23
C SER A 61 3.66 13.27 -15.54
N ASN A 62 3.63 13.16 -14.22
CA ASN A 62 4.79 12.79 -13.42
C ASN A 62 5.08 11.29 -13.47
N ARG A 63 6.36 10.96 -13.24
CA ARG A 63 6.81 9.57 -13.19
C ARG A 63 6.73 8.97 -11.78
N TYR A 64 6.23 9.72 -10.82
CA TYR A 64 5.97 9.30 -9.43
C TYR A 64 4.51 9.57 -9.07
N ASP A 65 3.98 8.76 -8.19
CA ASP A 65 2.57 8.83 -7.77
C ASP A 65 2.39 9.71 -6.53
N SER A 66 3.45 9.85 -5.72
CA SER A 66 3.42 10.66 -4.50
C SER A 66 4.82 11.13 -4.10
N VAL A 67 4.84 12.08 -3.18
CA VAL A 67 6.06 12.62 -2.57
C VAL A 67 5.92 12.53 -1.07
N VAL A 68 6.88 11.94 -0.38
CA VAL A 68 6.95 11.94 1.07
C VAL A 68 7.88 13.05 1.51
N GLU A 69 7.39 13.92 2.38
CA GLU A 69 8.15 15.01 2.99
C GLU A 69 9.00 14.46 4.15
N LEU A 70 10.23 14.92 4.21
CA LEU A 70 11.19 14.63 5.27
C LEU A 70 11.68 15.96 5.87
N ASP A 71 12.25 15.92 7.05
CA ASP A 71 12.85 17.11 7.70
C ASP A 71 13.82 17.89 6.79
N ARG A 72 14.48 17.20 5.87
CA ARG A 72 15.51 17.80 4.98
C ARG A 72 15.34 17.39 3.53
N GLY A 73 14.12 17.41 3.01
CA GLY A 73 13.87 17.14 1.61
C GLY A 73 12.65 16.29 1.33
N PHE A 74 12.61 15.72 0.15
CA PHE A 74 11.46 15.00 -0.37
C PHE A 74 11.89 13.70 -1.01
N LEU A 75 11.05 12.67 -0.91
CA LEU A 75 11.21 11.38 -1.57
C LEU A 75 10.07 11.18 -2.59
N ARG A 76 10.42 11.06 -3.85
CA ARG A 76 9.48 10.73 -4.92
C ARG A 76 9.23 9.24 -4.91
N VAL A 77 7.98 8.87 -4.82
CA VAL A 77 7.53 7.48 -4.66
C VAL A 77 6.69 7.04 -5.85
N GLN A 78 7.05 5.91 -6.44
CA GLN A 78 6.22 5.21 -7.41
C GLN A 78 5.62 3.98 -6.77
N VAL A 79 4.30 3.85 -6.81
CA VAL A 79 3.55 2.71 -6.24
C VAL A 79 3.15 1.75 -7.34
N LYS A 80 3.28 0.46 -7.10
CA LYS A 80 2.76 -0.60 -7.96
C LYS A 80 2.15 -1.71 -7.12
N SER A 81 1.05 -2.29 -7.61
CA SER A 81 0.41 -3.44 -6.97
C SER A 81 0.70 -4.75 -7.71
N ALA A 82 0.69 -5.85 -6.97
CA ALA A 82 0.64 -7.19 -7.49
C ALA A 82 -0.52 -7.96 -6.86
N THR A 83 -1.33 -8.60 -7.69
CA THR A 83 -2.45 -9.45 -7.28
C THR A 83 -2.24 -10.90 -7.71
N GLY A 84 -1.53 -11.12 -8.82
CA GLY A 84 -1.28 -12.44 -9.37
C GLY A 84 -0.11 -13.14 -8.71
N TYR A 85 -0.34 -14.32 -8.14
CA TYR A 85 0.66 -15.21 -7.57
C TYR A 85 0.90 -16.37 -8.54
N ALA A 86 2.14 -16.55 -8.98
CA ALA A 86 2.51 -17.65 -9.87
C ALA A 86 3.92 -18.13 -9.53
N GLU A 87 4.15 -19.45 -9.60
CA GLU A 87 5.45 -20.08 -9.35
C GLU A 87 6.06 -19.63 -7.99
N ASN A 88 5.25 -19.56 -6.95
CA ASN A 88 5.62 -19.16 -5.59
C ASN A 88 6.21 -17.74 -5.50
N ARG A 89 5.77 -16.81 -6.38
CA ARG A 89 6.22 -15.43 -6.39
C ARG A 89 5.18 -14.45 -6.92
N TYR A 90 5.34 -13.22 -6.51
CA TYR A 90 4.69 -12.06 -7.12
C TYR A 90 5.66 -11.33 -8.05
N ARG A 91 5.20 -10.93 -9.22
CA ARG A 91 5.98 -10.17 -10.18
C ARG A 91 5.42 -8.77 -10.33
N VAL A 92 6.29 -7.77 -10.18
CA VAL A 92 5.94 -6.35 -10.37
C VAL A 92 6.79 -5.77 -11.49
N LYS A 93 6.16 -5.07 -12.43
CA LYS A 93 6.86 -4.35 -13.50
C LYS A 93 7.48 -3.06 -12.95
N THR A 94 8.72 -2.80 -13.28
CA THR A 94 9.48 -1.61 -12.89
C THR A 94 9.60 -0.63 -14.06
N THR A 95 8.59 -0.63 -14.92
CA THR A 95 8.49 0.25 -16.09
C THR A 95 7.21 1.07 -16.04
N GLY A 96 7.25 2.26 -16.58
CA GLY A 96 6.06 3.06 -16.83
C GLY A 96 5.27 2.55 -18.06
N ALA A 97 4.24 3.30 -18.47
CA ALA A 97 3.38 2.97 -19.60
C ALA A 97 4.15 2.83 -20.92
N SER A 98 5.17 3.65 -21.13
CA SER A 98 6.06 3.58 -22.31
C SER A 98 7.01 2.39 -22.32
N GLY A 99 6.99 1.49 -21.31
CA GLY A 99 7.95 0.40 -21.20
C GLY A 99 9.34 0.82 -20.72
N ARG A 100 9.58 2.12 -20.49
CA ARG A 100 10.84 2.66 -19.99
C ARG A 100 10.97 2.41 -18.49
N VAL A 101 12.12 1.88 -18.06
CA VAL A 101 12.41 1.65 -16.63
C VAL A 101 12.47 2.98 -15.88
N TYR A 102 12.12 2.94 -14.59
CA TYR A 102 12.31 4.08 -13.70
C TYR A 102 13.78 4.27 -13.35
N THR A 103 14.17 5.51 -13.19
CA THR A 103 15.55 5.90 -12.87
C THR A 103 15.60 6.73 -11.59
N SER A 104 16.78 6.86 -10.99
CA SER A 104 16.99 7.72 -9.80
C SER A 104 16.83 9.22 -10.08
N LYS A 105 16.76 9.63 -11.34
CA LYS A 105 16.41 11.00 -11.72
C LYS A 105 14.90 11.26 -11.60
N GLU A 106 14.08 10.21 -11.69
CA GLU A 106 12.61 10.27 -11.73
C GLU A 106 11.97 9.94 -10.40
N ILE A 107 12.45 8.89 -9.73
CA ILE A 107 11.93 8.42 -8.43
C ILE A 107 13.07 8.08 -7.48
N ASP A 108 12.79 8.11 -6.20
CA ASP A 108 13.73 7.75 -5.15
C ASP A 108 13.40 6.37 -4.57
N LEU A 109 12.11 6.10 -4.39
CA LEU A 109 11.59 4.83 -3.89
C LEU A 109 10.57 4.22 -4.85
N PHE A 110 10.68 2.92 -5.01
CA PHE A 110 9.70 2.08 -5.68
C PHE A 110 8.98 1.24 -4.62
N VAL A 111 7.69 1.45 -4.49
CA VAL A 111 6.86 0.76 -3.50
C VAL A 111 6.02 -0.29 -4.20
N ALA A 112 6.09 -1.53 -3.72
CA ALA A 112 5.26 -2.62 -4.21
C ALA A 112 4.27 -3.06 -3.14
N HIS A 113 2.98 -3.03 -3.45
CA HIS A 113 1.90 -3.57 -2.62
C HIS A 113 1.51 -4.95 -3.11
N ILE A 114 1.76 -5.97 -2.32
CA ILE A 114 1.29 -7.34 -2.56
C ILE A 114 -0.11 -7.45 -1.94
N VAL A 115 -1.12 -7.23 -2.76
CA VAL A 115 -2.50 -7.04 -2.29
C VAL A 115 -3.06 -8.25 -1.54
N PRO A 116 -2.92 -9.50 -2.02
CA PRO A 116 -3.48 -10.66 -1.32
C PRO A 116 -2.86 -10.92 0.05
N GLU A 117 -1.59 -10.56 0.22
CA GLU A 117 -0.84 -10.76 1.47
C GLU A 117 -0.88 -9.52 2.37
N ASN A 118 -1.42 -8.41 1.86
CA ASN A 118 -1.37 -7.08 2.49
C ASN A 118 0.06 -6.69 2.93
N LEU A 119 1.05 -6.97 2.08
CA LEU A 119 2.46 -6.72 2.34
C LEU A 119 3.01 -5.59 1.47
N TRP A 120 3.92 -4.83 2.05
CA TRP A 120 4.58 -3.72 1.39
C TRP A 120 6.08 -3.96 1.27
N TYR A 121 6.63 -3.58 0.12
CA TYR A 121 8.07 -3.58 -0.11
C TYR A 121 8.49 -2.18 -0.51
N ILE A 122 9.33 -1.56 0.31
CA ILE A 122 9.85 -0.20 0.09
C ILE A 122 11.27 -0.32 -0.47
N VAL A 123 11.40 -0.22 -1.78
CA VAL A 123 12.65 -0.56 -2.49
C VAL A 123 13.31 0.71 -3.03
N PRO A 124 14.53 1.06 -2.59
CA PRO A 124 15.30 2.14 -3.20
C PRO A 124 15.53 1.85 -4.69
N ILE A 125 15.31 2.84 -5.53
CA ILE A 125 15.37 2.66 -6.99
C ILE A 125 16.74 2.17 -7.45
N GLN A 126 17.82 2.56 -6.77
CA GLN A 126 19.19 2.13 -7.05
C GLN A 126 19.35 0.61 -6.93
N SER A 127 18.61 -0.03 -6.03
CA SER A 127 18.64 -1.48 -5.81
C SER A 127 17.93 -2.25 -6.93
N ILE A 128 17.06 -1.60 -7.69
CA ILE A 128 16.37 -2.18 -8.83
C ILE A 128 17.28 -2.16 -10.07
N GLY A 129 18.03 -1.08 -10.26
CA GLY A 129 18.89 -0.90 -11.42
C GLY A 129 18.10 -0.86 -12.73
N ARG A 130 18.59 -1.54 -13.75
CA ARG A 130 17.97 -1.58 -15.10
C ARG A 130 16.93 -2.70 -15.29
N ARG A 131 16.48 -3.35 -14.23
CA ARG A 131 15.51 -4.47 -14.32
C ARG A 131 14.13 -3.94 -14.77
N LYS A 132 13.54 -4.60 -15.76
CA LYS A 132 12.17 -4.31 -16.23
C LYS A 132 11.08 -4.93 -15.34
N GLY A 133 11.45 -5.69 -14.34
CA GLY A 133 10.56 -6.30 -13.36
C GLY A 133 11.34 -6.93 -12.22
N ILE A 134 10.73 -6.95 -11.06
CA ILE A 134 11.25 -7.55 -9.85
C ILE A 134 10.29 -8.62 -9.33
N ARG A 135 10.79 -9.51 -8.50
CA ARG A 135 10.03 -10.63 -7.95
C ARG A 135 10.13 -10.61 -6.44
N PHE A 136 9.01 -10.89 -5.79
CA PHE A 136 8.86 -10.99 -4.35
C PHE A 136 8.42 -12.39 -3.97
N TYR A 137 8.94 -12.91 -2.85
CA TYR A 137 8.75 -14.27 -2.38
C TYR A 137 8.31 -14.28 -0.91
N PRO A 138 7.12 -13.78 -0.55
CA PRO A 138 6.70 -13.58 0.83
C PRO A 138 6.77 -14.85 1.70
N THR A 139 6.56 -15.99 1.08
CA THR A 139 6.48 -17.31 1.75
C THR A 139 7.75 -18.13 1.64
N THR A 140 8.83 -17.60 1.05
CA THR A 140 10.04 -18.39 0.84
C THR A 140 10.81 -18.64 2.13
N ARG A 141 11.26 -19.88 2.29
CA ARG A 141 12.21 -20.26 3.34
C ARG A 141 13.69 -20.12 2.90
N ARG A 142 13.93 -19.72 1.63
CA ARG A 142 15.29 -19.58 1.06
C ARG A 142 15.57 -18.12 0.69
N PRO A 143 15.99 -17.28 1.63
CA PRO A 143 16.21 -15.85 1.39
C PRO A 143 17.32 -15.53 0.39
N SER A 144 18.23 -16.46 0.11
CA SER A 144 19.33 -16.27 -0.85
C SER A 144 18.88 -16.00 -2.29
N ARG A 145 17.68 -16.47 -2.68
CA ARG A 145 17.09 -16.21 -4.01
C ARG A 145 16.13 -15.00 -4.01
N ALA A 146 15.83 -14.47 -2.85
CA ALA A 146 14.83 -13.45 -2.62
C ALA A 146 15.48 -12.08 -2.40
N LEU A 147 16.11 -11.56 -3.45
CA LEU A 147 16.93 -10.33 -3.42
C LEU A 147 16.25 -9.13 -2.79
N PHE A 148 14.90 -9.03 -2.91
CA PHE A 148 14.11 -7.90 -2.46
C PHE A 148 13.39 -8.13 -1.13
N GLU A 149 13.43 -9.33 -0.53
CA GLU A 149 12.75 -9.61 0.74
C GLU A 149 13.27 -8.77 1.91
N LYS A 150 14.51 -8.32 1.84
CA LYS A 150 15.09 -7.38 2.83
C LYS A 150 14.40 -6.00 2.85
N TYR A 151 13.58 -5.69 1.87
CA TYR A 151 12.82 -4.44 1.76
C TYR A 151 11.36 -4.60 2.18
N ARG A 152 10.98 -5.77 2.69
CA ARG A 152 9.66 -6.05 3.21
C ARG A 152 9.41 -5.21 4.46
N GLU A 153 8.29 -4.48 4.47
CA GLU A 153 7.84 -3.61 5.57
C GLU A 153 8.93 -2.65 6.10
N THR A 154 9.86 -2.24 5.24
CA THR A 154 10.95 -1.33 5.63
C THR A 154 10.53 0.14 5.57
N TRP A 155 9.45 0.49 6.25
CA TRP A 155 8.92 1.86 6.32
C TRP A 155 9.93 2.86 6.89
N CYS A 156 10.89 2.40 7.69
CA CYS A 156 11.98 3.23 8.20
C CYS A 156 12.84 3.87 7.08
N LEU A 157 12.76 3.38 5.84
CA LEU A 157 13.39 4.04 4.71
C LEU A 157 12.74 5.37 4.34
N LEU A 158 11.51 5.61 4.79
CA LEU A 158 10.82 6.90 4.64
C LEU A 158 11.24 7.91 5.72
N ASP A 159 11.84 7.47 6.82
CA ASP A 159 12.24 8.31 7.95
C ASP A 159 13.76 8.57 8.00
N SER A 160 14.52 7.88 7.17
CA SER A 160 15.97 7.88 7.28
C SER A 160 16.61 8.99 6.45
N PRO A 161 17.48 9.84 7.06
CA PRO A 161 18.37 10.71 6.30
C PRO A 161 19.36 9.91 5.42
N LEU A 162 19.41 8.59 5.57
CA LEU A 162 20.13 7.65 4.71
C LEU A 162 19.48 7.49 3.32
N SER A 163 18.21 7.78 3.16
CA SER A 163 17.55 7.79 1.86
C SER A 163 18.18 8.80 0.90
N VAL A 164 18.68 9.92 1.44
CA VAL A 164 19.44 10.93 0.70
C VAL A 164 20.88 10.47 0.44
N ARG A 165 21.46 9.59 1.25
CA ARG A 165 22.84 9.08 1.12
C ARG A 165 23.00 7.72 0.47
N LEU A 166 21.91 7.02 0.08
CA LEU A 166 21.99 5.73 -0.62
C LEU A 166 22.61 5.79 -2.02
N ARG A 167 23.33 6.88 -2.31
CA ARG A 167 24.15 6.96 -3.53
C ARG A 167 25.34 6.01 -3.54
N LYS A 168 25.76 5.40 -2.40
CA LYS A 168 27.02 4.59 -2.36
C LYS A 168 27.14 3.46 -1.34
N SER A 169 26.13 3.00 -0.61
CA SER A 169 26.37 1.88 0.31
C SER A 169 25.20 0.91 0.43
N HIS A 170 25.52 -0.40 0.45
CA HIS A 170 24.62 -1.47 0.82
C HIS A 170 23.94 -1.17 2.16
N PRO A 171 22.65 -1.45 2.34
CA PRO A 171 22.00 -1.32 3.64
C PRO A 171 22.72 -2.28 4.60
N LYS A 172 23.50 -1.72 5.51
CA LYS A 172 23.93 -2.46 6.69
C LYS A 172 22.63 -2.86 7.41
N ARG A 173 22.45 -4.14 7.70
CA ARG A 173 21.41 -4.65 8.58
C ARG A 173 21.17 -3.63 9.67
N CYS A 174 19.90 -3.29 9.91
CA CYS A 174 19.50 -2.51 11.07
C CYS A 174 19.92 -3.35 12.30
N ARG A 175 21.18 -3.18 12.74
CA ARG A 175 21.64 -3.74 14.01
C ARG A 175 21.12 -2.79 15.06
N SER A 176 20.10 -3.23 15.77
CA SER A 176 19.70 -2.64 17.02
C SER A 176 20.87 -2.69 18.01
N LYS A 177 21.67 -1.63 18.04
CA LYS A 177 22.48 -1.29 19.21
C LYS A 177 21.82 -0.08 19.84
N SER A 178 21.43 -0.27 21.08
CA SER A 178 20.75 0.62 22.01
C SER A 178 19.23 0.72 21.84
N LEU A 179 18.59 0.37 22.95
CA LEU A 179 17.21 0.70 23.30
C LEU A 179 17.06 2.23 23.30
N ASP A 180 16.72 2.79 22.17
CA ASP A 180 16.13 4.10 22.13
C ASP A 180 14.75 3.95 21.49
N SER A 181 13.74 4.33 22.25
CA SER A 181 12.32 4.02 22.13
C SER A 181 11.61 4.66 20.92
N ARG A 182 12.30 4.92 19.83
CA ARG A 182 11.77 5.65 18.66
C ARG A 182 11.61 4.85 17.38
N CYS A 183 11.84 3.55 17.38
CA CYS A 183 11.57 2.70 16.23
C CYS A 183 10.41 1.74 16.49
N ALA A 184 9.22 2.29 16.84
CA ALA A 184 7.98 1.52 16.99
C ALA A 184 7.41 0.97 15.66
N LEU A 185 8.09 1.21 14.55
CA LEU A 185 7.58 0.95 13.19
C LEU A 185 8.20 -0.28 12.51
N CYS A 186 9.01 -1.07 13.20
CA CYS A 186 9.58 -2.27 12.62
C CYS A 186 8.97 -3.53 13.28
N PRO A 187 7.95 -4.18 12.68
CA PRO A 187 7.31 -5.38 13.25
C PRO A 187 8.11 -6.65 12.92
N LEU A 188 9.38 -6.73 13.30
CA LEU A 188 10.14 -7.97 13.23
C LEU A 188 10.56 -8.37 14.65
N ARG A 189 9.59 -8.79 15.46
CA ARG A 189 9.79 -9.72 16.57
C ARG A 189 8.84 -10.89 16.37
N GLY A 190 9.38 -12.02 16.05
CA GLY A 190 8.75 -13.32 15.94
C GLY A 190 9.77 -14.28 15.34
#